data_97059d77992d265fdc576392edc491b5
#
_entry.id   97059d77992d265fdc576392edc491b5
#
_cell.length_a   1.000
_cell.length_b   1.000
_cell.length_c   1.000
_cell.angle_alpha   90.00
_cell.angle_beta   90.00
_cell.angle_gamma   90.00
#
_symmetry.space_group_name_H-M   'P 1'
#
loop_
_entity.id
_entity.type
_entity.pdbx_description
1 polymer ?
#
loop_
_entity_poly.entity_id
_entity_poly.type
_entity_poly.pdbx_seq_one_letter_code
_entity_poly.pdbx_strand_id
1 'polypeptide(L)'
;MFLQQLVNGLVIGGIYAMIAVGYTMIYGVIQLINFAHGEIYMLGAFFAVTFISVLGLPFYAAFPLAMACCAVCGVLLDLFAYRPLRQSPRLAALITAIGMSIFLQNLAMVIWGSRPKPFPHGTLPVYFEKVAVSFGGVNLSWFHLFIFGLTMGMMVGLNLIIKKT
;
A
#
# COMPACT_ATOMS: atom_id res chain seq x y z
N MET A 1 -2.97 -15.60 24.30
CA MET A 1 -2.41 -14.25 23.96
C MET A 1 -1.22 -14.33 23.01
N PHE A 2 -0.20 -15.15 23.23
CA PHE A 2 0.99 -15.22 22.37
C PHE A 2 0.66 -15.64 20.92
N LEU A 3 -0.12 -16.69 20.70
CA LEU A 3 -0.53 -17.15 19.37
C LEU A 3 -1.34 -16.10 18.59
N GLN A 4 -2.21 -15.34 19.27
CA GLN A 4 -2.95 -14.24 18.61
C GLN A 4 -2.01 -13.14 18.14
N GLN A 5 -1.00 -12.81 18.95
CA GLN A 5 -0.01 -11.80 18.59
C GLN A 5 0.88 -12.25 17.43
N LEU A 6 1.20 -13.54 17.37
CA LEU A 6 1.94 -14.13 16.24
C LEU A 6 1.13 -14.04 14.95
N VAL A 7 -0.17 -14.33 14.98
CA VAL A 7 -1.06 -14.17 13.82
C VAL A 7 -1.17 -12.72 13.38
N ASN A 8 -1.38 -11.80 14.32
CA ASN A 8 -1.42 -10.37 14.01
C ASN A 8 -0.09 -9.89 13.38
N GLY A 9 1.04 -10.36 13.92
CA GLY A 9 2.37 -10.10 13.37
C GLY A 9 2.55 -10.64 11.96
N LEU A 10 2.02 -11.83 11.68
CA LEU A 10 2.07 -12.44 10.34
C LEU A 10 1.27 -11.62 9.31
N VAL A 11 0.11 -11.10 9.70
CA VAL A 11 -0.74 -10.24 8.85
C VAL A 11 -0.04 -8.92 8.55
N ILE A 12 0.50 -8.26 9.58
CA ILE A 12 1.28 -7.03 9.40
C ILE A 12 2.50 -7.31 8.52
N GLY A 13 3.21 -8.42 8.76
CA GLY A 13 4.30 -8.89 7.93
C GLY A 13 3.90 -9.13 6.47
N GLY A 14 2.69 -9.65 6.22
CA GLY A 14 2.11 -9.79 4.89
C GLY A 14 1.95 -8.45 4.17
N ILE A 15 1.46 -7.41 4.87
CA ILE A 15 1.34 -6.06 4.32
C ILE A 15 2.72 -5.50 3.95
N TYR A 16 3.71 -5.63 4.84
CA TYR A 16 5.08 -5.21 4.54
C TYR A 16 5.69 -5.99 3.38
N ALA A 17 5.40 -7.28 3.27
CA ALA A 17 5.84 -8.10 2.14
C ALA A 17 5.26 -7.60 0.81
N MET A 18 3.99 -7.19 0.76
CA MET A 18 3.39 -6.58 -0.44
C MET A 18 4.10 -5.29 -0.84
N ILE A 19 4.40 -4.42 0.13
CA ILE A 19 5.15 -3.18 -0.13
C ILE A 19 6.55 -3.51 -0.64
N ALA A 20 7.24 -4.47 -0.02
CA ALA A 20 8.58 -4.89 -0.41
C ALA A 20 8.62 -5.49 -1.83
N VAL A 21 7.61 -6.29 -2.19
CA VAL A 21 7.48 -6.85 -3.56
C VAL A 21 7.28 -5.73 -4.58
N GLY A 22 6.41 -4.77 -4.31
CA GLY A 22 6.23 -3.59 -5.17
C GLY A 22 7.53 -2.78 -5.32
N TYR A 23 8.26 -2.62 -4.22
CA TYR A 23 9.55 -1.93 -4.19
C TYR A 23 10.61 -2.63 -5.04
N THR A 24 10.74 -3.95 -4.90
CA THR A 24 11.70 -4.74 -5.67
C THR A 24 11.37 -4.75 -7.16
N MET A 25 10.09 -4.73 -7.53
CA MET A 25 9.67 -4.63 -8.92
C MET A 25 10.11 -3.31 -9.56
N ILE A 26 9.88 -2.19 -8.89
CA ILE A 26 10.30 -0.86 -9.36
C ILE A 26 11.83 -0.82 -9.50
N TYR A 27 12.55 -1.34 -8.50
CA TYR A 27 14.02 -1.42 -8.55
C TYR A 27 14.51 -2.29 -9.70
N GLY A 28 13.84 -3.41 -9.97
CA GLY A 28 14.20 -4.31 -11.08
C GLY A 28 14.07 -3.64 -12.45
N VAL A 29 13.10 -2.76 -12.63
CA VAL A 29 12.83 -2.08 -13.91
C VAL A 29 13.67 -0.80 -14.08
N ILE A 30 13.71 0.05 -13.06
CA ILE A 30 14.32 1.39 -13.15
C ILE A 30 15.76 1.39 -12.61
N GLN A 31 16.14 0.38 -11.82
CA GLN A 31 17.43 0.26 -11.10
C GLN A 31 17.73 1.47 -10.18
N LEU A 32 16.70 2.19 -9.77
CA LEU A 32 16.76 3.29 -8.82
C LEU A 32 15.91 2.96 -7.60
N ILE A 33 16.44 3.29 -6.44
CA ILE A 33 15.75 3.10 -5.17
C ILE A 33 14.67 4.18 -5.03
N ASN A 34 13.39 3.78 -5.10
CA ASN A 34 12.26 4.71 -4.95
C ASN A 34 11.81 4.79 -3.49
N PHE A 35 12.40 5.67 -2.69
CA PHE A 35 11.99 5.87 -1.31
C PHE A 35 10.54 6.39 -1.15
N ALA A 36 9.98 7.02 -2.17
CA ALA A 36 8.60 7.50 -2.15
C ALA A 36 7.55 6.40 -2.40
N HIS A 37 7.96 5.13 -2.60
CA HIS A 37 7.02 4.02 -2.84
C HIS A 37 6.07 3.79 -1.65
N GLY A 38 6.60 3.84 -0.43
CA GLY A 38 5.80 3.73 0.79
C GLY A 38 4.77 4.85 0.93
N GLU A 39 5.09 6.05 0.43
CA GLU A 39 4.19 7.19 0.48
C GLU A 39 3.01 7.06 -0.49
N ILE A 40 3.20 6.39 -1.63
CA ILE A 40 2.09 6.06 -2.53
C ILE A 40 1.12 5.09 -1.85
N TYR A 41 1.64 4.11 -1.09
CA TYR A 41 0.79 3.23 -0.28
C TYR A 41 0.01 4.03 0.78
N MET A 42 0.67 4.94 1.49
CA MET A 42 0.04 5.83 2.46
C MET A 42 -1.08 6.66 1.80
N LEU A 43 -0.82 7.27 0.64
CA LEU A 43 -1.81 8.04 -0.10
C LEU A 43 -3.02 7.18 -0.50
N GLY A 44 -2.80 5.92 -0.87
CA GLY A 44 -3.87 4.96 -1.17
C GLY A 44 -4.82 4.75 0.01
N ALA A 45 -4.27 4.62 1.20
CA ALA A 45 -5.07 4.51 2.42
C ALA A 45 -5.88 5.79 2.69
N PHE A 46 -5.28 6.98 2.54
CA PHE A 46 -5.97 8.25 2.70
C PHE A 46 -7.06 8.46 1.65
N PHE A 47 -6.82 8.13 0.38
CA PHE A 47 -7.84 8.19 -0.67
C PHE A 47 -9.02 7.27 -0.34
N ALA A 48 -8.75 6.01 0.03
CA ALA A 48 -9.80 5.06 0.39
C ALA A 48 -10.65 5.56 1.55
N VAL A 49 -10.03 6.03 2.64
CA VAL A 49 -10.75 6.62 3.78
C VAL A 49 -11.57 7.84 3.37
N THR A 50 -11.01 8.72 2.52
CA THR A 50 -11.71 9.92 2.06
C THR A 50 -12.92 9.57 1.21
N PHE A 51 -12.78 8.65 0.26
CA PHE A 51 -13.89 8.23 -0.60
C PHE A 51 -15.03 7.58 0.18
N ILE A 52 -14.70 6.83 1.22
CA ILE A 52 -15.70 6.22 2.08
C ILE A 52 -16.32 7.24 3.04
N SER A 53 -15.50 8.06 3.73
CA SER A 53 -15.96 8.92 4.81
C SER A 53 -16.59 10.22 4.32
N VAL A 54 -16.09 10.80 3.21
CA VAL A 54 -16.53 12.10 2.70
C VAL A 54 -17.52 11.93 1.56
N LEU A 55 -17.24 11.04 0.61
CA LEU A 55 -18.10 10.80 -0.55
C LEU A 55 -19.18 9.74 -0.28
N GLY A 56 -19.12 9.02 0.84
CA GLY A 56 -20.11 7.98 1.18
C GLY A 56 -20.10 6.79 0.22
N LEU A 57 -19.00 6.57 -0.52
CA LEU A 57 -18.93 5.50 -1.49
C LEU A 57 -18.84 4.13 -0.82
N PRO A 58 -19.51 3.10 -1.36
CA PRO A 58 -19.34 1.75 -0.87
C PRO A 58 -17.91 1.26 -1.10
N PHE A 59 -17.43 0.38 -0.23
CA PHE A 59 -16.06 -0.17 -0.28
C PHE A 59 -15.64 -0.63 -1.68
N TYR A 60 -16.53 -1.31 -2.40
CA TYR A 60 -16.27 -1.85 -3.75
C TYR A 60 -16.01 -0.78 -4.82
N ALA A 61 -16.54 0.42 -4.64
CA ALA A 61 -16.30 1.56 -5.54
C ALA A 61 -15.09 2.40 -5.06
N ALA A 62 -14.95 2.58 -3.75
CA ALA A 62 -13.88 3.37 -3.16
C ALA A 62 -12.50 2.74 -3.41
N PHE A 63 -12.39 1.41 -3.35
CA PHE A 63 -11.13 0.69 -3.52
C PHE A 63 -10.52 0.85 -4.93
N PRO A 64 -11.22 0.55 -6.03
CA PRO A 64 -10.67 0.74 -7.37
C PRO A 64 -10.41 2.22 -7.69
N LEU A 65 -11.22 3.14 -7.17
CA LEU A 65 -11.02 4.57 -7.34
C LEU A 65 -9.73 5.03 -6.62
N ALA A 66 -9.49 4.56 -5.40
CA ALA A 66 -8.24 4.82 -4.68
C ALA A 66 -7.03 4.27 -5.43
N MET A 67 -7.13 3.06 -6.00
CA MET A 67 -6.08 2.48 -6.85
C MET A 67 -5.81 3.34 -8.09
N ALA A 68 -6.85 3.84 -8.76
CA ALA A 68 -6.69 4.74 -9.91
C ALA A 68 -5.99 6.05 -9.53
N CYS A 69 -6.37 6.65 -8.40
CA CYS A 69 -5.70 7.85 -7.87
C CYS A 69 -4.23 7.57 -7.55
N CYS A 70 -3.92 6.44 -6.92
CA CYS A 70 -2.53 6.04 -6.66
C CYS A 70 -1.73 5.85 -7.96
N ALA A 71 -2.33 5.24 -8.97
CA ALA A 71 -1.70 5.06 -10.27
C ALA A 71 -1.36 6.43 -10.91
N VAL A 72 -2.29 7.37 -10.86
CA VAL A 72 -2.06 8.75 -11.33
C VAL A 72 -0.94 9.41 -10.55
N CYS A 73 -0.96 9.33 -9.21
CA CYS A 73 0.12 9.86 -8.36
C CYS A 73 1.48 9.24 -8.69
N GLY A 74 1.51 7.92 -8.93
CA GLY A 74 2.74 7.21 -9.33
C GLY A 74 3.29 7.70 -10.68
N VAL A 75 2.41 7.90 -11.67
CA VAL A 75 2.78 8.45 -12.99
C VAL A 75 3.30 9.89 -12.85
N LEU A 76 2.62 10.73 -12.07
CA LEU A 76 3.07 12.10 -11.82
C LEU A 76 4.44 12.12 -11.14
N LEU A 77 4.66 11.25 -10.18
CA LEU A 77 5.94 11.11 -9.50
C LEU A 77 7.06 10.68 -10.46
N ASP A 78 6.80 9.73 -11.36
CA ASP A 78 7.78 9.37 -12.40
C ASP A 78 8.06 10.53 -13.33
N LEU A 79 7.02 11.18 -13.85
CA LEU A 79 7.15 12.27 -14.83
C LEU A 79 7.91 13.47 -14.27
N PHE A 80 7.62 13.90 -13.04
CA PHE A 80 8.18 15.13 -12.48
C PHE A 80 9.45 14.90 -11.69
N ALA A 81 9.59 13.76 -11.00
CA ALA A 81 10.72 13.53 -10.13
C ALA A 81 11.78 12.60 -10.72
N TYR A 82 11.39 11.48 -11.36
CA TYR A 82 12.36 10.47 -11.77
C TYR A 82 12.78 10.56 -13.23
N ARG A 83 11.85 10.85 -14.12
CA ARG A 83 12.14 10.90 -15.55
C ARG A 83 13.22 11.92 -15.93
N PRO A 84 13.25 13.15 -15.37
CA PRO A 84 14.30 14.11 -15.67
C PRO A 84 15.69 13.67 -15.19
N LEU A 85 15.73 12.77 -14.18
CA LEU A 85 16.98 12.35 -13.53
C LEU A 85 17.52 11.01 -14.04
N ARG A 86 16.90 10.40 -15.04
CA ARG A 86 17.34 9.10 -15.59
C ARG A 86 18.76 9.13 -16.16
N GLN A 87 19.23 10.29 -16.60
CA GLN A 87 20.60 10.50 -17.13
C GLN A 87 21.56 11.15 -16.10
N SER A 88 21.06 11.42 -14.89
CA SER A 88 21.84 12.03 -13.82
C SER A 88 22.58 10.98 -12.99
N PRO A 89 23.60 11.37 -12.22
CA PRO A 89 24.28 10.47 -11.28
C PRO A 89 23.27 9.82 -10.33
N ARG A 90 23.50 8.55 -9.97
CA ARG A 90 22.63 7.79 -9.06
C ARG A 90 22.33 8.50 -7.74
N LEU A 91 23.29 9.31 -7.27
CA LEU A 91 23.17 10.07 -6.04
C LEU A 91 22.12 11.18 -6.14
N ALA A 92 21.98 11.84 -7.29
CA ALA A 92 20.95 12.86 -7.52
C ALA A 92 19.54 12.24 -7.49
N ALA A 93 19.36 11.08 -8.13
CA ALA A 93 18.08 10.37 -8.10
C ALA A 93 17.70 9.91 -6.68
N LEU A 94 18.68 9.47 -5.89
CA LEU A 94 18.49 9.05 -4.50
C LEU A 94 18.04 10.22 -3.62
N ILE A 95 18.72 11.37 -3.71
CA ILE A 95 18.36 12.58 -2.94
C ILE A 95 16.96 13.05 -3.34
N THR A 96 16.64 13.04 -4.63
CA THR A 96 15.29 13.41 -5.10
C THR A 96 14.23 12.46 -4.60
N ALA A 97 14.49 11.14 -4.55
CA ALA A 97 13.56 10.18 -4.01
C ALA A 97 13.25 10.42 -2.52
N ILE A 98 14.28 10.74 -1.72
CA ILE A 98 14.12 11.12 -0.31
C ILE A 98 13.33 12.44 -0.20
N GLY A 99 13.67 13.44 -1.00
CA GLY A 99 12.97 14.72 -1.02
C GLY A 99 11.49 14.57 -1.37
N MET A 100 11.17 13.72 -2.35
CA MET A 100 9.78 13.42 -2.73
C MET A 100 9.03 12.65 -1.64
N SER A 101 9.70 11.73 -0.93
CA SER A 101 9.09 11.05 0.22
C SER A 101 8.69 12.08 1.29
N ILE A 102 9.61 12.96 1.70
CA ILE A 102 9.34 14.00 2.69
C ILE A 102 8.24 14.97 2.19
N PHE A 103 8.27 15.33 0.91
CA PHE A 103 7.26 16.20 0.30
C PHE A 103 5.86 15.55 0.39
N LEU A 104 5.71 14.29 0.00
CA LEU A 104 4.43 13.58 0.03
C LEU A 104 3.91 13.39 1.45
N GLN A 105 4.77 13.11 2.44
CA GLN A 105 4.38 13.04 3.84
C GLN A 105 3.82 14.37 4.34
N ASN A 106 4.52 15.46 4.08
CA ASN A 106 4.06 16.79 4.50
C ASN A 106 2.80 17.22 3.75
N LEU A 107 2.71 16.92 2.46
CA LEU A 107 1.50 17.16 1.67
C LEU A 107 0.29 16.42 2.25
N ALA A 108 0.47 15.15 2.61
CA ALA A 108 -0.58 14.37 3.24
C ALA A 108 -1.00 14.97 4.60
N MET A 109 -0.03 15.43 5.42
CA MET A 109 -0.34 16.11 6.68
C MET A 109 -1.11 17.42 6.48
N VAL A 110 -0.80 18.18 5.44
CA VAL A 110 -1.51 19.44 5.13
C VAL A 110 -2.95 19.16 4.67
N ILE A 111 -3.15 18.14 3.82
CA ILE A 111 -4.47 17.83 3.24
C ILE A 111 -5.37 17.13 4.24
N TRP A 112 -4.87 16.11 4.94
CA TRP A 112 -5.66 15.26 5.83
C TRP A 112 -5.47 15.56 7.31
N GLY A 113 -4.47 16.35 7.65
CA GLY A 113 -4.10 16.64 9.04
C GLY A 113 -3.20 15.56 9.63
N SER A 114 -2.63 15.87 10.83
CA SER A 114 -1.69 14.97 11.54
C SER A 114 -2.37 13.96 12.47
N ARG A 115 -3.72 14.02 12.60
CA ARG A 115 -4.46 13.11 13.49
C ARG A 115 -4.71 11.78 12.80
N PRO A 116 -4.52 10.64 13.50
CA PRO A 116 -4.90 9.34 12.99
C PRO A 116 -6.38 9.32 12.55
N LYS A 117 -6.64 8.85 11.34
CA LYS A 117 -8.03 8.70 10.84
C LYS A 117 -8.40 7.22 10.92
N PRO A 118 -9.28 6.83 11.86
CA PRO A 118 -9.77 5.47 11.92
C PRO A 118 -10.62 5.18 10.67
N PHE A 119 -10.55 3.95 10.20
CA PHE A 119 -11.43 3.49 9.15
C PHE A 119 -12.87 3.46 9.70
N PRO A 120 -13.88 3.97 8.97
CA PRO A 120 -15.25 4.01 9.47
C PRO A 120 -15.77 2.60 9.75
N HIS A 121 -16.30 2.39 10.97
CA HIS A 121 -16.90 1.11 11.35
C HIS A 121 -18.13 0.81 10.47
N GLY A 122 -18.30 -0.46 10.09
CA GLY A 122 -19.45 -0.91 9.30
C GLY A 122 -19.39 -0.62 7.80
N THR A 123 -18.31 -0.04 7.28
CA THR A 123 -18.13 0.18 5.84
C THR A 123 -17.44 -0.98 5.13
N LEU A 124 -16.74 -1.80 5.90
CA LEU A 124 -16.21 -3.07 5.39
C LEU A 124 -17.36 -4.06 5.17
N PRO A 125 -17.32 -4.86 4.09
CA PRO A 125 -18.27 -5.93 3.93
C PRO A 125 -18.31 -6.81 5.18
N VAL A 126 -19.50 -7.10 5.66
CA VAL A 126 -19.74 -7.86 6.91
C VAL A 126 -18.98 -9.17 6.99
N TYR A 127 -18.64 -9.75 5.83
CA TYR A 127 -17.82 -10.96 5.75
C TYR A 127 -16.39 -10.76 6.27
N PHE A 128 -15.78 -9.60 6.12
CA PHE A 128 -14.41 -9.34 6.57
C PHE A 128 -14.29 -9.21 8.09
N GLU A 129 -15.37 -8.80 8.76
CA GLU A 129 -15.40 -8.68 10.22
C GLU A 129 -15.69 -10.03 10.91
N LYS A 130 -16.24 -11.01 10.17
CA LYS A 130 -16.53 -12.32 10.72
C LYS A 130 -15.27 -13.12 10.99
N VAL A 131 -15.25 -13.82 12.13
CA VAL A 131 -14.20 -14.79 12.46
C VAL A 131 -14.35 -15.97 11.51
N ALA A 132 -13.34 -16.25 10.71
CA ALA A 132 -13.34 -17.39 9.78
C ALA A 132 -13.03 -18.71 10.52
N VAL A 133 -12.04 -18.67 11.41
CA VAL A 133 -11.61 -19.84 12.19
C VAL A 133 -11.23 -19.37 13.59
N SER A 134 -11.74 -20.02 14.62
CA SER A 134 -11.29 -19.88 16.00
C SER A 134 -10.68 -21.19 16.46
N PHE A 135 -9.38 -21.17 16.74
CA PHE A 135 -8.66 -22.35 17.23
C PHE A 135 -7.77 -21.96 18.40
N GLY A 136 -7.94 -22.63 19.56
CA GLY A 136 -7.06 -22.42 20.72
C GLY A 136 -6.98 -20.99 21.24
N GLY A 137 -8.06 -20.20 21.17
CA GLY A 137 -8.08 -18.79 21.60
C GLY A 137 -7.50 -17.80 20.57
N VAL A 138 -7.26 -18.25 19.34
CA VAL A 138 -6.84 -17.43 18.20
C VAL A 138 -8.04 -17.20 17.29
N ASN A 139 -8.36 -15.94 17.02
CA ASN A 139 -9.42 -15.56 16.09
C ASN A 139 -8.80 -15.10 14.77
N LEU A 140 -8.99 -15.89 13.72
CA LEU A 140 -8.66 -15.53 12.33
C LEU A 140 -9.92 -14.97 11.67
N SER A 141 -9.90 -13.69 11.30
CA SER A 141 -10.96 -13.11 10.49
C SER A 141 -10.73 -13.39 8.99
N TRP A 142 -11.80 -13.34 8.20
CA TRP A 142 -11.70 -13.42 6.74
C TRP A 142 -10.78 -12.35 6.15
N PHE A 143 -10.66 -11.22 6.81
CA PHE A 143 -9.75 -10.15 6.42
C PHE A 143 -8.28 -10.59 6.46
N HIS A 144 -7.87 -11.35 7.47
CA HIS A 144 -6.52 -11.90 7.59
C HIS A 144 -6.20 -12.87 6.44
N LEU A 145 -7.15 -13.75 6.12
CA LEU A 145 -7.01 -14.69 5.01
C LEU A 145 -6.96 -13.99 3.66
N PHE A 146 -7.76 -12.94 3.48
CA PHE A 146 -7.76 -12.12 2.26
C PHE A 146 -6.40 -11.43 2.05
N ILE A 147 -5.84 -10.78 3.08
CA ILE A 147 -4.52 -10.13 2.99
C ILE A 147 -3.45 -11.18 2.65
N PHE A 148 -3.46 -12.32 3.32
CA PHE A 148 -2.48 -13.38 3.07
C PHE A 148 -2.60 -13.94 1.65
N GLY A 149 -3.81 -14.22 1.20
CA GLY A 149 -4.08 -14.70 -0.17
C GLY A 149 -3.68 -13.67 -1.23
N LEU A 150 -3.98 -12.40 -1.01
CA LEU A 150 -3.60 -11.30 -1.90
C LEU A 150 -2.08 -11.17 -1.99
N THR A 151 -1.37 -11.22 -0.85
CA THR A 151 0.10 -11.16 -0.80
C THR A 151 0.74 -12.30 -1.58
N MET A 152 0.27 -13.53 -1.36
CA MET A 152 0.77 -14.71 -2.07
C MET A 152 0.45 -14.63 -3.57
N GLY A 153 -0.77 -14.20 -3.93
CA GLY A 153 -1.18 -14.01 -5.32
C GLY A 153 -0.33 -12.99 -6.05
N MET A 154 -0.05 -11.85 -5.42
CA MET A 154 0.85 -10.84 -5.99
C MET A 154 2.27 -11.36 -6.15
N MET A 155 2.80 -12.07 -5.14
CA MET A 155 4.15 -12.62 -5.19
C MET A 155 4.32 -13.65 -6.31
N VAL A 156 3.34 -14.54 -6.47
CA VAL A 156 3.32 -15.52 -7.57
C VAL A 156 3.15 -14.83 -8.92
N GLY A 157 2.21 -13.89 -9.03
CA GLY A 157 1.95 -13.13 -10.26
C GLY A 157 3.19 -12.38 -10.74
N LEU A 158 3.88 -11.67 -9.84
CA LEU A 158 5.13 -10.96 -10.18
C LEU A 158 6.25 -11.91 -10.57
N ASN A 159 6.42 -13.04 -9.88
CA ASN A 159 7.42 -14.03 -10.22
C ASN A 159 7.18 -14.61 -11.65
N LEU A 160 5.91 -14.82 -12.01
CA LEU A 160 5.54 -15.28 -13.35
C LEU A 160 5.80 -14.21 -14.43
N ILE A 161 5.54 -12.94 -14.13
CA ILE A 161 5.83 -11.83 -15.05
C ILE A 161 7.34 -11.70 -15.28
N ILE A 162 8.12 -11.68 -14.20
CA ILE A 162 9.59 -11.55 -14.29
C ILE A 162 10.23 -12.72 -15.03
N LYS A 163 9.72 -13.95 -14.86
CA LYS A 163 10.25 -15.12 -15.58
C LYS A 163 9.90 -15.14 -17.06
N LYS A 164 8.86 -14.41 -17.48
CA LYS A 164 8.42 -14.35 -18.89
C LYS A 164 8.93 -13.14 -19.65
N THR A 165 9.49 -12.16 -18.96
CA THR A 165 10.07 -10.95 -19.54
C THR A 165 11.57 -10.99 -19.46
#